data_85755eb050c1f2250a9a7418196a2af8
#
_entry.id   85755eb050c1f2250a9a7418196a2af8
#
_cell.length_a   1.000
_cell.length_b   1.000
_cell.length_c   1.000
_cell.angle_alpha   90.00
_cell.angle_beta   90.00
_cell.angle_gamma   90.00
#
_symmetry.space_group_name_H-M   'P 1'
#
loop_
_entity.id
_entity.type
_entity.pdbx_description
1 polymer ?
#
loop_
_entity_poly.entity_id
_entity_poly.type
_entity_poly.pdbx_seq_one_letter_code
_entity_poly.pdbx_strand_id
1 'polypeptide(L)'
;MAGGALNLKGKGDLAELMVAGDLLRRGHKIAIPYGEDCDFDLVLVRGERLERVQVKYVESDGSVIPVRCRSHSLTNGRIRRTKQYTAATIDLLAVYDNTSNRCYYIPATELGAGRSILHLRLKPAKNGQLRGTRPAQKHLDP
;
A
#
# COMPACT_ATOMS: atom_id res chain seq x y z
N MET A 1 2.83 9.76 28.50
CA MET A 1 2.94 8.29 28.49
C MET A 1 3.53 7.84 27.16
N ALA A 2 4.63 7.17 27.23
CA ALA A 2 5.25 6.64 26.03
C ALA A 2 4.56 5.33 25.64
N GLY A 3 3.97 5.25 24.46
CA GLY A 3 3.53 3.99 23.90
C GLY A 3 4.73 3.16 23.50
N GLY A 4 4.65 1.84 23.58
CA GLY A 4 5.66 0.96 23.03
C GLY A 4 5.68 1.03 21.49
N ALA A 5 6.75 0.53 20.88
CA ALA A 5 6.82 0.41 19.44
C ALA A 5 5.73 -0.55 18.92
N LEU A 6 5.15 -0.24 17.77
CA LEU A 6 4.16 -1.11 17.14
C LEU A 6 4.82 -2.38 16.62
N ASN A 7 4.18 -3.52 16.86
CA ASN A 7 4.57 -4.77 16.23
C ASN A 7 4.05 -4.81 14.77
N LEU A 8 4.37 -5.87 14.02
CA LEU A 8 3.98 -5.99 12.62
C LEU A 8 2.47 -5.88 12.41
N LYS A 9 1.69 -6.52 13.28
CA LYS A 9 0.22 -6.44 13.19
C LYS A 9 -0.26 -5.02 13.46
N GLY A 10 0.26 -4.36 14.47
CA GLY A 10 -0.10 -2.98 14.79
C GLY A 10 0.25 -1.99 13.67
N LYS A 11 1.39 -2.19 13.02
CA LYS A 11 1.78 -1.37 11.87
C LYS A 11 0.79 -1.54 10.71
N GLY A 12 0.39 -2.78 10.41
CA GLY A 12 -0.60 -3.06 9.40
C GLY A 12 -1.96 -2.42 9.73
N ASP A 13 -2.40 -2.54 10.97
CA ASP A 13 -3.64 -1.94 11.43
C ASP A 13 -3.60 -0.41 11.31
N LEU A 14 -2.48 0.20 11.71
CA LEU A 14 -2.30 1.65 11.57
C LEU A 14 -2.38 2.09 10.12
N ALA A 15 -1.71 1.37 9.21
CA ALA A 15 -1.73 1.70 7.80
C ALA A 15 -3.15 1.65 7.24
N GLU A 16 -3.93 0.63 7.60
CA GLU A 16 -5.33 0.52 7.17
C GLU A 16 -6.16 1.70 7.65
N LEU A 17 -6.01 2.12 8.91
CA LEU A 17 -6.73 3.26 9.46
C LEU A 17 -6.30 4.57 8.82
N MET A 18 -5.01 4.74 8.54
CA MET A 18 -4.51 5.95 7.88
C MET A 18 -5.00 6.06 6.44
N VAL A 19 -5.00 4.97 5.70
CA VAL A 19 -5.53 4.94 4.34
C VAL A 19 -7.04 5.18 4.35
N ALA A 20 -7.78 4.52 5.24
CA ALA A 20 -9.22 4.74 5.38
C ALA A 20 -9.53 6.20 5.68
N GLY A 21 -8.80 6.81 6.63
CA GLY A 21 -8.96 8.22 6.98
C GLY A 21 -8.64 9.15 5.81
N ASP A 22 -7.59 8.87 5.06
CA ASP A 22 -7.22 9.67 3.88
C ASP A 22 -8.29 9.61 2.80
N LEU A 23 -8.82 8.43 2.51
CA LEU A 23 -9.89 8.26 1.54
C LEU A 23 -11.18 8.98 1.96
N LEU A 24 -11.55 8.87 3.24
CA LEU A 24 -12.72 9.56 3.77
C LEU A 24 -12.55 11.08 3.72
N ARG A 25 -11.36 11.59 4.05
CA ARG A 25 -11.07 13.02 3.99
C ARG A 25 -11.20 13.58 2.58
N ARG A 26 -10.89 12.76 1.57
CA ARG A 26 -11.04 13.11 0.16
C ARG A 26 -12.47 13.03 -0.35
N GLY A 27 -13.41 12.65 0.52
CA GLY A 27 -14.82 12.55 0.18
C GLY A 27 -15.24 11.21 -0.41
N HIS A 28 -14.36 10.21 -0.39
CA HIS A 28 -14.71 8.87 -0.86
C HIS A 28 -15.45 8.09 0.23
N LYS A 29 -16.22 7.12 -0.18
CA LYS A 29 -16.81 6.12 0.71
C LYS A 29 -15.95 4.87 0.66
N ILE A 30 -15.91 4.15 1.78
CA ILE A 30 -15.18 2.89 1.88
C ILE A 30 -16.08 1.82 2.45
N ALA A 31 -15.73 0.57 2.19
CA ALA A 31 -16.30 -0.60 2.82
C ALA A 31 -15.17 -1.49 3.35
N ILE A 32 -15.45 -2.19 4.43
CA ILE A 32 -14.49 -3.10 5.06
C ILE A 32 -15.00 -4.53 4.81
N PRO A 33 -14.17 -5.42 4.23
CA PRO A 33 -14.58 -6.81 4.07
C PRO A 33 -14.72 -7.47 5.45
N TYR A 34 -15.78 -8.26 5.60
CA TYR A 34 -15.98 -9.03 6.81
C TYR A 34 -15.30 -10.39 6.68
N GLY A 35 -14.55 -10.77 7.70
CA GLY A 35 -13.81 -12.04 7.73
C GLY A 35 -12.35 -11.89 7.36
N GLU A 36 -11.66 -13.01 7.27
CA GLU A 36 -10.23 -13.09 6.95
C GLU A 36 -10.04 -13.65 5.54
N ASP A 37 -8.80 -13.78 5.11
CA ASP A 37 -8.42 -14.39 3.82
C ASP A 37 -8.86 -13.62 2.56
N CYS A 38 -9.08 -12.32 2.67
CA CYS A 38 -9.27 -11.48 1.50
C CYS A 38 -7.91 -11.01 0.95
N ASP A 39 -7.83 -10.88 -0.37
CA ASP A 39 -6.63 -10.32 -1.02
C ASP A 39 -6.54 -8.79 -0.87
N PHE A 40 -7.55 -8.18 -0.30
CA PHE A 40 -7.63 -6.73 -0.10
C PHE A 40 -8.12 -6.41 1.31
N ASP A 41 -7.76 -5.23 1.80
CA ASP A 41 -8.07 -4.78 3.16
C ASP A 41 -9.25 -3.83 3.21
N LEU A 42 -9.47 -3.09 2.13
CA LEU A 42 -10.53 -2.10 2.01
C LEU A 42 -11.17 -2.19 0.64
N VAL A 43 -12.39 -1.67 0.55
CA VAL A 43 -13.06 -1.43 -0.74
C VAL A 43 -13.30 0.07 -0.87
N LEU A 44 -12.75 0.67 -1.92
CA LEU A 44 -12.99 2.06 -2.27
C LEU A 44 -14.25 2.13 -3.15
N VAL A 45 -15.23 2.89 -2.71
CA VAL A 45 -16.48 3.06 -3.44
C VAL A 45 -16.41 4.35 -4.24
N ARG A 46 -16.32 4.25 -5.57
CA ARG A 46 -16.33 5.39 -6.49
C ARG A 46 -17.62 5.37 -7.30
N GLY A 47 -18.62 6.11 -6.86
CA GLY A 47 -19.92 6.04 -7.52
C GLY A 47 -20.45 4.62 -7.51
N GLU A 48 -20.62 4.01 -8.70
CA GLU A 48 -21.09 2.64 -8.84
C GLU A 48 -19.95 1.60 -8.91
N ARG A 49 -18.68 2.06 -8.88
CA ARG A 49 -17.53 1.17 -8.96
C ARG A 49 -17.03 0.82 -7.57
N LEU A 50 -16.70 -0.43 -7.39
CA LEU A 50 -16.07 -0.95 -6.17
C LEU A 50 -14.65 -1.38 -6.51
N GLU A 51 -13.66 -0.75 -5.86
CA GLU A 51 -12.25 -1.03 -6.10
C GLU A 51 -11.63 -1.69 -4.88
N ARG A 52 -10.99 -2.81 -5.11
CA ARG A 52 -10.31 -3.59 -4.06
C ARG A 52 -8.97 -2.94 -3.75
N VAL A 53 -8.76 -2.59 -2.48
CA VAL A 53 -7.56 -1.88 -2.02
C VAL A 53 -6.76 -2.76 -1.07
N GLN A 54 -5.53 -3.07 -1.43
CA GLN A 54 -4.57 -3.69 -0.52
C GLN A 54 -3.73 -2.59 0.11
N VAL A 55 -3.53 -2.66 1.42
CA VAL A 55 -2.79 -1.64 2.17
C VAL A 55 -1.44 -2.17 2.62
N LYS A 56 -0.41 -1.33 2.52
CA LYS A 56 0.94 -1.63 2.98
C LYS A 56 1.46 -0.52 3.91
N TYR A 57 2.16 -0.92 4.96
CA TYR A 57 2.87 -0.01 5.86
C TYR A 57 4.34 0.07 5.42
N VAL A 58 4.88 1.28 5.38
CA VAL A 58 6.30 1.50 5.06
C VAL A 58 6.87 2.55 6.00
N GLU A 59 8.14 2.42 6.36
CA GLU A 59 8.95 3.45 7.00
C GLU A 59 10.08 3.78 6.02
N SER A 60 9.88 4.81 5.20
CA SER A 60 10.89 5.19 4.20
C SER A 60 12.08 5.89 4.84
N ASP A 61 13.17 6.00 4.08
CA ASP A 61 14.34 6.79 4.48
C ASP A 61 14.20 8.28 4.14
N GLY A 62 13.03 8.70 3.65
CA GLY A 62 12.76 10.06 3.21
C GLY A 62 13.14 10.33 1.74
N SER A 63 13.79 9.40 1.08
CA SER A 63 14.22 9.53 -0.33
C SER A 63 13.43 8.63 -1.27
N VAL A 64 13.18 7.40 -0.85
CA VAL A 64 12.49 6.39 -1.64
C VAL A 64 11.59 5.56 -0.74
N ILE A 65 10.43 5.19 -1.27
CA ILE A 65 9.48 4.30 -0.61
C ILE A 65 9.54 2.94 -1.30
N PRO A 66 10.14 1.91 -0.66
CA PRO A 66 10.11 0.55 -1.20
C PRO A 66 8.76 -0.08 -0.87
N VAL A 67 8.02 -0.48 -1.88
CA VAL A 67 6.69 -1.07 -1.73
C VAL A 67 6.75 -2.54 -2.09
N ARG A 68 6.50 -3.41 -1.14
CA ARG A 68 6.40 -4.85 -1.40
C ARG A 68 5.07 -5.14 -2.08
N CYS A 69 5.15 -5.79 -3.23
CA CYS A 69 3.98 -6.08 -4.07
C CYS A 69 3.56 -7.54 -3.95
N ARG A 70 3.86 -8.16 -2.82
CA ARG A 70 3.50 -9.54 -2.51
C ARG A 70 3.24 -9.72 -1.02
N SER A 71 2.52 -10.76 -0.68
CA SER A 71 2.31 -11.18 0.71
C SER A 71 2.80 -12.60 0.91
N HIS A 72 3.14 -12.92 2.15
CA HIS A 72 3.51 -14.27 2.57
C HIS A 72 2.53 -14.74 3.63
N SER A 73 2.06 -15.98 3.46
CA SER A 73 1.35 -16.70 4.50
C SER A 73 2.33 -17.51 5.31
N LEU A 74 2.31 -17.36 6.63
CA LEU A 74 3.22 -18.07 7.53
C LEU A 74 2.47 -19.12 8.34
N THR A 75 3.09 -20.29 8.52
CA THR A 75 2.65 -21.31 9.46
C THR A 75 3.87 -21.78 10.24
N ASN A 76 3.83 -21.68 11.57
CA ASN A 76 4.95 -22.03 12.44
C ASN A 76 6.27 -21.33 12.05
N GLY A 77 6.19 -20.05 11.65
CA GLY A 77 7.35 -19.27 11.24
C GLY A 77 7.89 -19.60 9.84
N ARG A 78 7.28 -20.52 9.12
CA ARG A 78 7.71 -20.89 7.76
C ARG A 78 6.76 -20.29 6.72
N ILE A 79 7.35 -19.83 5.60
CA ILE A 79 6.57 -19.31 4.48
C ILE A 79 5.84 -20.47 3.82
N ARG A 80 4.52 -20.46 3.85
CA ARG A 80 3.66 -21.47 3.23
C ARG A 80 3.20 -21.06 1.84
N ARG A 81 2.94 -19.77 1.65
CA ARG A 81 2.37 -19.27 0.41
C ARG A 81 2.86 -17.85 0.17
N THR A 82 3.26 -17.57 -1.07
CA THR A 82 3.57 -16.22 -1.54
C THR A 82 2.56 -15.84 -2.60
N LYS A 83 1.92 -14.68 -2.43
CA LYS A 83 1.01 -14.11 -3.43
C LYS A 83 1.59 -12.82 -3.94
N GLN A 84 1.67 -12.67 -5.26
CA GLN A 84 1.99 -11.40 -5.90
C GLN A 84 0.68 -10.70 -6.25
N TYR A 85 0.61 -9.41 -6.00
CA TYR A 85 -0.57 -8.64 -6.34
C TYR A 85 -0.53 -8.23 -7.82
N THR A 86 -1.65 -8.39 -8.47
CA THR A 86 -1.87 -7.96 -9.86
C THR A 86 -3.27 -7.39 -9.99
N ALA A 87 -3.60 -6.83 -11.14
CA ALA A 87 -4.94 -6.32 -11.41
C ALA A 87 -6.02 -7.42 -11.37
N ALA A 88 -5.63 -8.70 -11.38
CA ALA A 88 -6.55 -9.80 -11.23
C ALA A 88 -7.10 -9.93 -9.79
N THR A 89 -6.32 -9.53 -8.79
CA THR A 89 -6.65 -9.72 -7.36
C THR A 89 -7.00 -8.42 -6.65
N ILE A 90 -6.43 -7.30 -7.07
CA ILE A 90 -6.68 -5.98 -6.48
C ILE A 90 -6.82 -4.94 -7.58
N ASP A 91 -7.36 -3.79 -7.24
CA ASP A 91 -7.48 -2.66 -8.16
C ASP A 91 -6.52 -1.54 -7.80
N LEU A 92 -6.16 -1.44 -6.51
CA LEU A 92 -5.33 -0.37 -6.00
C LEU A 92 -4.44 -0.90 -4.88
N LEU A 93 -3.17 -0.55 -4.91
CA LEU A 93 -2.24 -0.80 -3.82
C LEU A 93 -2.01 0.53 -3.09
N ALA A 94 -2.49 0.63 -1.86
CA ALA A 94 -2.32 1.82 -1.04
C ALA A 94 -1.16 1.64 -0.08
N VAL A 95 -0.34 2.66 0.04
CA VAL A 95 0.85 2.63 0.90
C VAL A 95 0.78 3.77 1.89
N TYR A 96 0.84 3.46 3.17
CA TYR A 96 1.06 4.46 4.20
C TYR A 96 2.53 4.51 4.55
N ASP A 97 3.17 5.64 4.29
CA ASP A 97 4.55 5.89 4.69
C ASP A 97 4.58 6.65 6.01
N ASN A 98 5.00 5.97 7.07
CA ASN A 98 5.02 6.55 8.41
C ASN A 98 6.06 7.68 8.54
N THR A 99 7.10 7.68 7.72
CA THR A 99 8.12 8.72 7.73
C THR A 99 7.58 10.05 7.22
N SER A 100 6.93 10.04 6.06
CA SER A 100 6.32 11.26 5.49
C SER A 100 4.92 11.52 6.04
N ASN A 101 4.33 10.56 6.73
CA ASN A 101 2.94 10.60 7.24
C ASN A 101 1.93 10.84 6.12
N ARG A 102 2.13 10.19 4.98
CA ARG A 102 1.29 10.33 3.79
C ARG A 102 0.91 8.97 3.22
N CYS A 103 -0.22 8.97 2.51
CA CYS A 103 -0.70 7.81 1.78
C CYS A 103 -0.44 7.99 0.29
N TYR A 104 -0.02 6.90 -0.35
CA TYR A 104 0.25 6.86 -1.79
C TYR A 104 -0.55 5.72 -2.40
N TYR A 105 -0.98 5.91 -3.65
CA TYR A 105 -1.89 4.97 -4.32
C TYR A 105 -1.31 4.54 -5.66
N ILE A 106 -1.16 3.24 -5.83
CA ILE A 106 -0.57 2.66 -7.04
C ILE A 106 -1.67 1.84 -7.73
N PRO A 107 -2.10 2.24 -8.94
CA PRO A 107 -3.03 1.41 -9.70
C PRO A 107 -2.44 0.03 -9.94
N ALA A 108 -3.25 -1.01 -9.76
CA ALA A 108 -2.78 -2.38 -9.91
C ALA A 108 -2.25 -2.68 -11.31
N THR A 109 -2.67 -1.91 -12.31
CA THR A 109 -2.15 -2.01 -13.67
C THR A 109 -0.64 -1.74 -13.75
N GLU A 110 -0.08 -0.95 -12.82
CA GLU A 110 1.36 -0.70 -12.77
C GLU A 110 2.15 -1.89 -12.22
N LEU A 111 1.47 -2.89 -11.66
CA LEU A 111 2.12 -4.09 -11.11
C LEU A 111 2.43 -5.13 -12.21
N GLY A 112 1.85 -4.98 -13.39
CA GLY A 112 2.06 -5.88 -14.52
C GLY A 112 1.65 -7.31 -14.20
N ALA A 113 2.46 -8.26 -14.64
CA ALA A 113 2.21 -9.69 -14.42
C ALA A 113 2.59 -10.14 -13.00
N GLY A 114 3.09 -9.24 -12.19
CA GLY A 114 3.51 -9.46 -10.82
C GLY A 114 4.91 -8.93 -10.58
N ARG A 115 5.06 -8.13 -9.53
CA ARG A 115 6.34 -7.59 -9.08
C ARG A 115 6.61 -8.03 -7.66
N SER A 116 7.87 -8.15 -7.30
CA SER A 116 8.26 -8.35 -5.90
C SER A 116 8.27 -7.04 -5.15
N ILE A 117 8.79 -5.98 -5.78
CA ILE A 117 8.95 -4.66 -5.16
C ILE A 117 8.81 -3.56 -6.22
N LEU A 118 8.30 -2.42 -5.78
CA LEU A 118 8.18 -1.20 -6.59
C LEU A 118 8.69 -0.05 -5.74
N HIS A 119 9.39 0.90 -6.34
CA HIS A 119 9.96 2.04 -5.62
C HIS A 119 9.27 3.33 -6.05
N LEU A 120 8.80 4.11 -5.06
CA LEU A 120 8.31 5.47 -5.28
C LEU A 120 9.38 6.46 -4.82
N ARG A 121 9.73 7.42 -5.66
CA ARG A 121 10.75 8.42 -5.35
C ARG A 121 10.13 9.62 -4.65
N LEU A 122 10.57 9.90 -3.43
CA LEU A 122 10.23 11.13 -2.71
C LEU A 122 11.15 12.26 -3.12
N LYS A 123 12.40 11.95 -3.44
CA LYS A 123 13.42 12.90 -3.92
C LYS A 123 13.99 12.40 -5.23
N PRO A 124 14.52 13.30 -6.09
CA PRO A 124 15.19 12.87 -7.31
C PRO A 124 16.34 11.91 -7.02
N ALA A 125 16.63 11.02 -7.95
CA ALA A 125 17.76 10.12 -7.82
C ALA A 125 19.08 10.92 -7.81
N LYS A 126 20.08 10.45 -7.05
CA LYS A 126 21.37 11.16 -6.89
C LYS A 126 22.08 11.40 -8.22
N ASN A 127 21.92 10.51 -9.19
CA ASN A 127 22.53 10.63 -10.51
C ASN A 127 21.67 11.42 -11.50
N GLY A 128 20.56 12.03 -11.05
CA GLY A 128 19.64 12.78 -11.91
C GLY A 128 18.81 11.93 -12.85
N GLN A 129 18.83 10.60 -12.70
CA GLN A 129 18.04 9.70 -13.54
C GLN A 129 16.55 9.94 -13.36
N LEU A 130 15.86 10.24 -14.46
CA LEU A 130 14.40 10.41 -14.47
C LEU A 130 13.71 9.22 -15.12
N ARG A 131 14.34 8.62 -16.12
CA ARG A 131 13.79 7.50 -16.87
C ARG A 131 13.67 6.25 -15.99
N GLY A 132 12.53 5.61 -16.01
CA GLY A 132 12.25 4.40 -15.22
C GLY A 132 11.98 4.67 -13.75
N THR A 133 11.98 5.93 -13.31
CA THR A 133 11.63 6.29 -11.93
C THR A 133 10.14 6.57 -11.80
N ARG A 134 9.61 6.37 -10.59
CA ARG A 134 8.22 6.67 -10.26
C ARG A 134 8.18 7.73 -9.16
N PRO A 135 7.92 9.00 -9.51
CA PRO A 135 7.78 10.05 -8.49
C PRO A 135 6.59 9.74 -7.58
N ALA A 136 6.81 9.76 -6.28
CA ALA A 136 5.76 9.52 -5.29
C ALA A 136 4.64 10.55 -5.41
N GLN A 137 4.98 11.78 -5.76
CA GLN A 137 4.02 12.87 -5.93
C GLN A 137 2.91 12.55 -6.94
N LYS A 138 3.19 11.74 -7.95
CA LYS A 138 2.19 11.32 -8.94
C LYS A 138 1.22 10.27 -8.40
N HIS A 139 1.47 9.76 -7.21
CA HIS A 139 0.69 8.69 -6.59
C HIS A 139 -0.03 9.15 -5.32
N LEU A 140 -0.21 10.46 -5.13
CA LEU A 140 -0.93 10.99 -3.96
C LEU A 140 -2.45 10.88 -4.08
N ASP A 141 -2.97 10.76 -5.28
CA ASP A 141 -4.41 10.62 -5.52
C ASP A 141 -4.76 9.16 -5.83
N PRO A 142 -5.82 8.64 -5.18
CA PRO A 142 -6.26 7.28 -5.42
C PRO A 142 -6.90 7.07 -6.80
#